data_cf5e483a81498c7e49f31814cb7dcce4
#
_entry.id   cf5e483a81498c7e49f31814cb7dcce4
#
_cell.length_a   1.000
_cell.length_b   1.000
_cell.length_c   1.000
_cell.angle_alpha   90.00
_cell.angle_beta   90.00
_cell.angle_gamma   90.00
#
_symmetry.space_group_name_H-M   'P 1'
#
loop_
_entity.id
_entity.type
_entity.pdbx_description
1 polymer ?
#
loop_
_entity_poly.entity_id
_entity_poly.type
_entity_poly.pdbx_seq_one_letter_code
_entity_poly.pdbx_strand_id
1 'polypeptide(L)'
;MNFTLPSIPDLHDTALAQRLQHKIDQKTKPLGSLGQLETLALQLGLILGSETPELKAPQMLVCAGDHGLAARGVSAYPSDVTWQMVENFLAGGACVSVLARQHGIALSVADCGVRHDFAPRPGLLQYKVAPGTADASAGPAMTAAQCAQALANGVQIVKDLPGNALLLGEMGIGNTSAASLLLARLAQLDIADCTGAGTGLDTEAVARKTTVLREVLLKHTNAQTPLEVLAAFGGFEIATLVGAVLQAAAERRVIVVDGFIASSAVLVASRLAPAVLQRCVFAHRSGERGHALMLAQLQARPLLDLGLRLGEGSGAALAWPLLVSACTMLREMASFESAGVSEKSA
;
A
#
# COMPACT_ATOMS: atom_id res chain seq x y z
N MET A 1 -18.44 16.75 -6.47
CA MET A 1 -18.37 15.67 -7.47
C MET A 1 -18.52 14.35 -6.76
N ASN A 2 -19.32 13.42 -7.26
CA ASN A 2 -19.40 12.07 -6.70
C ASN A 2 -18.27 11.23 -7.31
N PHE A 3 -17.48 10.55 -6.49
CA PHE A 3 -16.49 9.57 -6.95
C PHE A 3 -17.22 8.32 -7.49
N THR A 4 -16.88 7.91 -8.72
CA THR A 4 -17.39 6.67 -9.31
C THR A 4 -16.41 5.54 -9.07
N LEU A 5 -16.83 4.51 -8.34
CA LEU A 5 -16.02 3.34 -8.04
C LEU A 5 -15.73 2.55 -9.33
N PRO A 6 -14.45 2.27 -9.66
CA PRO A 6 -14.13 1.36 -10.77
C PRO A 6 -14.75 -0.02 -10.57
N SER A 7 -15.17 -0.67 -11.64
CA SER A 7 -15.67 -2.05 -11.60
C SER A 7 -14.49 -3.00 -11.42
N ILE A 8 -14.49 -3.80 -10.36
CA ILE A 8 -13.42 -4.74 -10.04
C ILE A 8 -14.00 -6.16 -10.08
N PRO A 9 -13.77 -6.92 -11.15
CA PRO A 9 -14.28 -8.27 -11.27
C PRO A 9 -13.56 -9.20 -10.27
N ASP A 10 -14.24 -10.24 -9.81
CA ASP A 10 -13.64 -11.30 -9.03
C ASP A 10 -12.60 -12.08 -9.86
N LEU A 11 -11.53 -12.58 -9.21
CA LEU A 11 -10.48 -13.40 -9.86
C LEU A 11 -10.77 -14.90 -9.82
N HIS A 12 -11.97 -15.32 -9.44
CA HIS A 12 -12.34 -16.72 -9.37
C HIS A 12 -12.32 -17.39 -10.76
N ASP A 13 -11.18 -17.99 -11.10
CA ASP A 13 -11.01 -18.92 -12.22
C ASP A 13 -10.52 -20.25 -11.67
N THR A 14 -11.46 -21.13 -11.32
CA THR A 14 -11.17 -22.45 -10.76
C THR A 14 -10.33 -23.30 -11.72
N ALA A 15 -10.59 -23.21 -13.02
CA ALA A 15 -9.86 -24.00 -14.02
C ALA A 15 -8.39 -23.53 -14.12
N LEU A 16 -8.14 -22.21 -14.15
CA LEU A 16 -6.78 -21.67 -14.12
C LEU A 16 -6.08 -22.00 -12.80
N ALA A 17 -6.78 -21.88 -11.67
CA ALA A 17 -6.21 -22.22 -10.36
C ALA A 17 -5.74 -23.66 -10.29
N GLN A 18 -6.55 -24.62 -10.80
CA GLN A 18 -6.19 -26.04 -10.86
C GLN A 18 -4.97 -26.28 -11.76
N ARG A 19 -4.91 -25.67 -12.94
CA ARG A 19 -3.74 -25.81 -13.84
C ARG A 19 -2.47 -25.21 -13.23
N LEU A 20 -2.57 -24.04 -12.60
CA LEU A 20 -1.45 -23.41 -11.89
C LEU A 20 -0.96 -24.28 -10.73
N GLN A 21 -1.87 -24.79 -9.91
CA GLN A 21 -1.51 -25.67 -8.79
C GLN A 21 -0.84 -26.94 -9.29
N HIS A 22 -1.42 -27.60 -10.30
CA HIS A 22 -0.82 -28.78 -10.92
C HIS A 22 0.60 -28.46 -11.44
N LYS A 23 0.78 -27.35 -12.14
CA LYS A 23 2.10 -26.93 -12.64
C LYS A 23 3.12 -26.71 -11.53
N ILE A 24 2.70 -26.13 -10.38
CA ILE A 24 3.53 -25.93 -9.19
C ILE A 24 3.90 -27.29 -8.57
N ASP A 25 2.96 -28.20 -8.46
CA ASP A 25 3.14 -29.50 -7.83
C ASP A 25 4.05 -30.42 -8.64
N GLN A 26 4.03 -30.30 -9.97
CA GLN A 26 4.87 -31.08 -10.89
C GLN A 26 6.31 -30.57 -11.02
N LYS A 27 6.68 -29.44 -10.39
CA LYS A 27 8.09 -28.99 -10.36
C LYS A 27 8.98 -29.99 -9.63
N THR A 28 10.25 -30.11 -10.04
CA THR A 28 11.26 -31.04 -9.46
C THR A 28 11.59 -30.71 -8.01
N LYS A 29 10.60 -30.83 -7.13
CA LYS A 29 10.69 -30.51 -5.69
C LYS A 29 9.65 -31.32 -4.89
N PRO A 30 9.85 -31.56 -3.60
CA PRO A 30 8.78 -32.06 -2.74
C PRO A 30 7.59 -31.10 -2.72
N LEU A 31 6.37 -31.66 -2.61
CA LEU A 31 5.15 -30.86 -2.50
C LEU A 31 5.25 -29.86 -1.33
N GLY A 32 4.90 -28.60 -1.59
CA GLY A 32 4.89 -27.54 -0.59
C GLY A 32 6.26 -27.05 -0.12
N SER A 33 7.38 -27.58 -0.64
CA SER A 33 8.73 -27.31 -0.11
C SER A 33 9.23 -25.87 -0.31
N LEU A 34 8.66 -25.11 -1.25
CA LEU A 34 8.95 -23.69 -1.45
C LEU A 34 7.99 -22.77 -0.65
N GLY A 35 7.06 -23.36 0.12
CA GLY A 35 6.22 -22.65 1.06
C GLY A 35 5.49 -21.46 0.46
N GLN A 36 5.69 -20.28 1.01
CA GLN A 36 4.97 -19.06 0.59
C GLN A 36 5.25 -18.65 -0.86
N LEU A 37 6.40 -19.03 -1.43
CA LEU A 37 6.72 -18.73 -2.83
C LEU A 37 5.76 -19.45 -3.80
N GLU A 38 5.27 -20.65 -3.46
CA GLU A 38 4.27 -21.39 -4.26
C GLU A 38 2.91 -20.68 -4.24
N THR A 39 2.49 -20.25 -3.05
CA THR A 39 1.24 -19.48 -2.89
C THR A 39 1.31 -18.16 -3.66
N LEU A 40 2.46 -17.48 -3.61
CA LEU A 40 2.70 -16.25 -4.35
C LEU A 40 2.65 -16.49 -5.87
N ALA A 41 3.28 -17.56 -6.37
CA ALA A 41 3.26 -17.91 -7.78
C ALA A 41 1.83 -18.20 -8.28
N LEU A 42 1.03 -18.94 -7.50
CA LEU A 42 -0.39 -19.17 -7.77
C LEU A 42 -1.17 -17.86 -7.83
N GLN A 43 -1.00 -16.98 -6.83
CA GLN A 43 -1.67 -15.69 -6.77
C GLN A 43 -1.32 -14.82 -7.99
N LEU A 44 -0.03 -14.70 -8.34
CA LEU A 44 0.43 -13.91 -9.48
C LEU A 44 -0.12 -14.48 -10.80
N GLY A 45 -0.17 -15.80 -10.95
CA GLY A 45 -0.78 -16.46 -12.09
C GLY A 45 -2.26 -16.12 -12.24
N LEU A 46 -3.01 -16.12 -11.15
CA LEU A 46 -4.43 -15.75 -11.12
C LEU A 46 -4.64 -14.26 -11.41
N ILE A 47 -3.86 -13.37 -10.81
CA ILE A 47 -3.96 -11.92 -11.07
C ILE A 47 -3.70 -11.63 -12.55
N LEU A 48 -2.65 -12.20 -13.12
CA LEU A 48 -2.26 -11.93 -14.51
C LEU A 48 -3.00 -12.81 -15.53
N GLY A 49 -3.83 -13.75 -15.06
CA GLY A 49 -4.62 -14.63 -15.92
C GLY A 49 -3.75 -15.56 -16.79
N SER A 50 -2.62 -16.05 -16.26
CA SER A 50 -1.60 -16.75 -17.04
C SER A 50 -0.94 -17.89 -16.26
N GLU A 51 -0.71 -19.03 -16.93
CA GLU A 51 0.12 -20.12 -16.40
C GLU A 51 1.64 -19.83 -16.54
N THR A 52 1.98 -18.77 -17.24
CA THR A 52 3.35 -18.26 -17.41
C THR A 52 3.42 -16.77 -17.09
N PRO A 53 3.08 -16.37 -15.85
CA PRO A 53 2.98 -14.95 -15.50
C PRO A 53 4.33 -14.24 -15.66
N GLU A 54 4.28 -13.01 -16.17
CA GLU A 54 5.43 -12.14 -16.32
C GLU A 54 5.10 -10.75 -15.79
N LEU A 55 5.94 -10.25 -14.90
CA LEU A 55 5.84 -8.89 -14.37
C LEU A 55 6.54 -7.91 -15.31
N LYS A 56 5.82 -6.88 -15.77
CA LYS A 56 6.29 -5.93 -16.79
C LYS A 56 6.18 -4.50 -16.30
N ALA A 57 7.23 -3.72 -16.55
CA ALA A 57 7.31 -2.28 -16.29
C ALA A 57 6.77 -1.91 -14.88
N PRO A 58 7.36 -2.44 -13.78
CA PRO A 58 6.90 -2.16 -12.43
C PRO A 58 6.96 -0.67 -12.11
N GLN A 59 5.91 -0.16 -11.46
CA GLN A 59 5.78 1.25 -11.11
C GLN A 59 5.73 1.39 -9.59
N MET A 60 6.66 2.15 -9.01
CA MET A 60 6.61 2.64 -7.63
C MET A 60 5.93 4.00 -7.65
N LEU A 61 4.80 4.11 -6.97
CA LEU A 61 4.07 5.36 -6.78
C LEU A 61 4.22 5.80 -5.32
N VAL A 62 4.98 6.88 -5.08
CA VAL A 62 5.09 7.52 -3.77
C VAL A 62 4.15 8.71 -3.74
N CYS A 63 3.06 8.62 -2.98
CA CYS A 63 2.13 9.72 -2.76
C CYS A 63 2.58 10.55 -1.56
N ALA A 64 2.67 11.89 -1.72
CA ALA A 64 3.11 12.79 -0.66
C ALA A 64 2.01 13.80 -0.28
N GLY A 65 1.84 14.04 1.04
CA GLY A 65 0.86 15.00 1.54
C GLY A 65 1.11 15.40 2.99
N ASP A 66 0.78 16.63 3.34
CA ASP A 66 0.88 17.17 4.70
C ASP A 66 -0.42 17.01 5.47
N HIS A 67 -0.29 16.76 6.78
CA HIS A 67 -1.40 16.58 7.69
C HIS A 67 -1.53 17.77 8.65
N GLY A 68 -2.70 18.39 8.72
CA GLY A 68 -2.98 19.46 9.68
C GLY A 68 -2.87 18.99 11.14
N LEU A 69 -3.18 17.74 11.40
CA LEU A 69 -3.05 17.13 12.73
C LEU A 69 -1.60 17.09 13.24
N ALA A 70 -0.58 17.18 12.36
CA ALA A 70 0.83 17.22 12.76
C ALA A 70 1.15 18.39 13.71
N ALA A 71 0.41 19.51 13.62
CA ALA A 71 0.55 20.65 14.51
C ALA A 71 0.21 20.33 15.98
N ARG A 72 -0.41 19.18 16.28
CA ARG A 72 -0.74 18.73 17.63
C ARG A 72 0.38 17.92 18.31
N GLY A 73 1.60 17.93 17.74
CA GLY A 73 2.74 17.20 18.32
C GLY A 73 2.64 15.68 18.24
N VAL A 74 1.93 15.16 17.23
CA VAL A 74 1.76 13.71 16.99
C VAL A 74 2.91 13.09 16.21
N SER A 75 3.94 13.85 15.88
CA SER A 75 5.16 13.41 15.17
C SER A 75 6.40 14.02 15.83
N ALA A 76 7.52 13.31 15.76
CA ALA A 76 8.81 13.79 16.23
C ALA A 76 9.47 14.80 15.29
N TYR A 77 9.06 14.82 14.01
CA TYR A 77 9.63 15.70 12.99
C TYR A 77 8.66 16.82 12.61
N PRO A 78 9.19 18.00 12.23
CA PRO A 78 8.36 19.09 11.71
C PRO A 78 7.82 18.76 10.31
N SER A 79 6.68 19.36 9.94
CA SER A 79 6.01 19.10 8.65
C SER A 79 6.89 19.40 7.43
N ASP A 80 7.87 20.32 7.55
CA ASP A 80 8.80 20.64 6.47
C ASP A 80 9.58 19.43 5.96
N VAL A 81 9.75 18.38 6.78
CA VAL A 81 10.41 17.15 6.35
C VAL A 81 9.64 16.49 5.18
N THR A 82 8.33 16.67 5.07
CA THR A 82 7.55 16.13 3.95
C THR A 82 8.08 16.61 2.60
N TRP A 83 8.19 17.93 2.40
CA TRP A 83 8.68 18.48 1.12
C TRP A 83 10.17 18.19 0.91
N GLN A 84 10.99 18.19 1.96
CA GLN A 84 12.41 17.85 1.88
C GLN A 84 12.59 16.40 1.41
N MET A 85 11.75 15.48 1.87
CA MET A 85 11.78 14.09 1.40
C MET A 85 11.31 13.95 -0.04
N VAL A 86 10.31 14.72 -0.49
CA VAL A 86 9.94 14.75 -1.92
C VAL A 86 11.14 15.14 -2.78
N GLU A 87 11.91 16.17 -2.38
CA GLU A 87 13.14 16.56 -3.04
C GLU A 87 14.18 15.42 -3.04
N ASN A 88 14.34 14.74 -1.91
CA ASN A 88 15.28 13.62 -1.77
C ASN A 88 14.90 12.42 -2.64
N PHE A 89 13.60 12.10 -2.76
CA PHE A 89 13.11 11.05 -3.68
C PHE A 89 13.49 11.37 -5.12
N LEU A 90 13.23 12.59 -5.56
CA LEU A 90 13.49 13.03 -6.93
C LEU A 90 15.00 13.17 -7.23
N ALA A 91 15.80 13.52 -6.23
CA ALA A 91 17.26 13.51 -6.31
C ALA A 91 17.87 12.10 -6.32
N GLY A 92 17.07 11.05 -6.02
CA GLY A 92 17.53 9.66 -6.01
C GLY A 92 18.28 9.22 -4.75
N GLY A 93 18.26 10.03 -3.68
CA GLY A 93 19.00 9.79 -2.44
C GLY A 93 18.23 9.01 -1.37
N ALA A 94 16.90 8.93 -1.46
CA ALA A 94 16.08 8.21 -0.50
C ALA A 94 16.21 6.68 -0.63
N CYS A 95 15.89 5.96 0.43
CA CYS A 95 15.96 4.49 0.46
C CYS A 95 15.17 3.86 -0.70
N VAL A 96 13.90 4.26 -0.87
CA VAL A 96 13.06 3.76 -1.96
C VAL A 96 13.64 4.06 -3.33
N SER A 97 14.25 5.23 -3.53
CA SER A 97 14.86 5.62 -4.81
C SER A 97 16.07 4.75 -5.16
N VAL A 98 16.89 4.42 -4.15
CA VAL A 98 18.04 3.52 -4.30
C VAL A 98 17.57 2.11 -4.65
N LEU A 99 16.60 1.58 -3.91
CA LEU A 99 16.06 0.23 -4.11
C LEU A 99 15.29 0.10 -5.43
N ALA A 100 14.48 1.11 -5.79
CA ALA A 100 13.78 1.12 -7.07
C ALA A 100 14.77 1.07 -8.25
N ARG A 101 15.83 1.88 -8.21
CA ARG A 101 16.89 1.86 -9.22
C ARG A 101 17.62 0.51 -9.27
N GLN A 102 17.93 -0.09 -8.10
CA GLN A 102 18.57 -1.41 -8.03
C GLN A 102 17.73 -2.49 -8.71
N HIS A 103 16.42 -2.43 -8.59
CA HIS A 103 15.50 -3.47 -9.08
C HIS A 103 14.81 -3.12 -10.41
N GLY A 104 15.21 -2.03 -11.07
CA GLY A 104 14.62 -1.62 -12.35
C GLY A 104 13.14 -1.21 -12.24
N ILE A 105 12.73 -0.69 -11.09
CA ILE A 105 11.37 -0.19 -10.81
C ILE A 105 11.34 1.30 -11.17
N ALA A 106 10.44 1.71 -12.05
CA ALA A 106 10.21 3.13 -12.33
C ALA A 106 9.54 3.80 -11.13
N LEU A 107 10.12 4.93 -10.67
CA LEU A 107 9.63 5.65 -9.50
C LEU A 107 9.02 6.97 -9.93
N SER A 108 7.79 7.21 -9.49
CA SER A 108 7.07 8.47 -9.60
C SER A 108 6.66 8.97 -8.22
N VAL A 109 6.82 10.26 -7.97
CA VAL A 109 6.36 10.94 -6.75
C VAL A 109 5.16 11.81 -7.09
N ALA A 110 4.04 11.61 -6.41
CA ALA A 110 2.84 12.43 -6.58
C ALA A 110 2.71 13.43 -5.42
N ASP A 111 2.75 14.72 -5.74
CA ASP A 111 2.32 15.76 -4.82
C ASP A 111 0.79 15.73 -4.74
N CYS A 112 0.26 15.15 -3.67
CA CYS A 112 -1.17 15.04 -3.42
C CYS A 112 -1.68 16.19 -2.55
N GLY A 113 -0.79 16.86 -1.81
CA GLY A 113 -1.16 17.93 -0.89
C GLY A 113 -0.02 18.34 0.03
N VAL A 114 1.18 18.49 -0.50
CA VAL A 114 2.31 19.07 0.23
C VAL A 114 2.15 20.59 0.29
N ARG A 115 2.47 21.21 1.42
CA ARG A 115 2.34 22.68 1.60
C ARG A 115 3.35 23.48 0.78
N HIS A 116 4.44 22.84 0.38
CA HIS A 116 5.45 23.43 -0.49
C HIS A 116 5.01 23.38 -1.96
N ASP A 117 5.31 24.43 -2.73
CA ASP A 117 5.05 24.47 -4.16
C ASP A 117 6.30 24.04 -4.95
N PHE A 118 6.15 22.94 -5.66
CA PHE A 118 7.22 22.37 -6.49
C PHE A 118 7.16 22.89 -7.93
N ALA A 119 8.30 23.21 -8.52
CA ALA A 119 8.39 23.42 -9.95
C ALA A 119 8.16 22.10 -10.72
N PRO A 120 7.48 22.13 -11.89
CA PRO A 120 7.32 20.95 -12.73
C PRO A 120 8.67 20.36 -13.14
N ARG A 121 8.80 19.03 -13.00
CA ARG A 121 10.02 18.31 -13.40
C ARG A 121 9.77 16.81 -13.58
N PRO A 122 10.64 16.08 -14.29
CA PRO A 122 10.51 14.64 -14.47
C PRO A 122 10.42 13.90 -13.13
N GLY A 123 9.56 12.88 -13.07
CA GLY A 123 9.36 12.06 -11.87
C GLY A 123 8.39 12.66 -10.83
N LEU A 124 8.01 13.94 -10.95
CA LEU A 124 7.02 14.59 -10.09
C LEU A 124 5.67 14.71 -10.81
N LEU A 125 4.64 14.10 -10.23
CA LEU A 125 3.25 14.18 -10.67
C LEU A 125 2.52 15.23 -9.83
N GLN A 126 1.97 16.25 -10.47
CA GLN A 126 1.29 17.37 -9.80
C GLN A 126 -0.22 17.08 -9.68
N TYR A 127 -0.61 16.54 -8.53
CA TYR A 127 -1.99 16.18 -8.19
C TYR A 127 -2.45 16.79 -6.86
N LYS A 128 -1.87 17.94 -6.50
CA LYS A 128 -2.19 18.65 -5.25
C LYS A 128 -3.67 19.00 -5.17
N VAL A 129 -4.36 18.51 -4.14
CA VAL A 129 -5.75 18.83 -3.84
C VAL A 129 -5.85 20.14 -3.07
N ALA A 130 -5.00 20.30 -2.05
CA ALA A 130 -4.85 21.51 -1.26
C ALA A 130 -3.50 21.47 -0.52
N PRO A 131 -3.02 22.60 0.03
CA PRO A 131 -1.78 22.66 0.82
C PRO A 131 -1.92 22.01 2.20
N GLY A 132 -1.93 20.67 2.24
CA GLY A 132 -2.17 19.86 3.43
C GLY A 132 -3.65 19.72 3.81
N THR A 133 -3.96 18.71 4.59
CA THR A 133 -5.30 18.52 5.17
C THR A 133 -5.57 19.55 6.26
N ALA A 134 -6.84 19.72 6.63
CA ALA A 134 -7.23 20.41 7.85
C ALA A 134 -6.80 19.59 9.09
N ASP A 135 -6.82 20.27 10.26
CA ASP A 135 -6.59 19.61 11.54
C ASP A 135 -7.83 18.78 11.94
N ALA A 136 -7.69 17.46 11.92
CA ALA A 136 -8.76 16.53 12.26
C ALA A 136 -9.29 16.69 13.70
N SER A 137 -8.54 17.34 14.60
CA SER A 137 -9.03 17.69 15.94
C SER A 137 -10.00 18.89 15.94
N ALA A 138 -10.00 19.71 14.89
CA ALA A 138 -10.90 20.85 14.74
C ALA A 138 -12.14 20.55 13.89
N GLY A 139 -12.00 19.72 12.85
CA GLY A 139 -13.04 19.31 11.91
C GLY A 139 -12.56 18.16 11.04
N PRO A 140 -13.30 17.71 10.02
CA PRO A 140 -12.82 16.66 9.10
C PRO A 140 -11.50 17.05 8.44
N ALA A 141 -10.58 16.10 8.28
CA ALA A 141 -9.29 16.31 7.60
C ALA A 141 -9.46 16.81 6.16
N MET A 142 -10.50 16.35 5.49
CA MET A 142 -10.86 16.72 4.11
C MET A 142 -12.36 16.96 4.01
N THR A 143 -12.77 17.86 3.12
CA THR A 143 -14.16 17.91 2.67
C THR A 143 -14.47 16.68 1.80
N ALA A 144 -15.75 16.34 1.65
CA ALA A 144 -16.17 15.25 0.76
C ALA A 144 -15.72 15.50 -0.71
N ALA A 145 -15.70 16.74 -1.15
CA ALA A 145 -15.22 17.11 -2.49
C ALA A 145 -13.71 16.90 -2.65
N GLN A 146 -12.92 17.27 -1.66
CA GLN A 146 -11.47 17.05 -1.65
C GLN A 146 -11.12 15.56 -1.61
N CYS A 147 -11.83 14.78 -0.79
CA CYS A 147 -11.68 13.32 -0.73
C CYS A 147 -11.99 12.68 -2.09
N ALA A 148 -13.11 13.05 -2.71
CA ALA A 148 -13.46 12.58 -4.05
C ALA A 148 -12.44 12.97 -5.12
N GLN A 149 -11.86 14.17 -5.04
CA GLN A 149 -10.81 14.62 -5.95
C GLN A 149 -9.52 13.82 -5.77
N ALA A 150 -9.09 13.57 -4.53
CA ALA A 150 -7.90 12.74 -4.24
C ALA A 150 -8.06 11.31 -4.77
N LEU A 151 -9.23 10.70 -4.56
CA LEU A 151 -9.56 9.38 -5.13
C LEU A 151 -9.49 9.38 -6.67
N ALA A 152 -10.09 10.39 -7.31
CA ALA A 152 -10.06 10.54 -8.78
C ALA A 152 -8.64 10.75 -9.31
N ASN A 153 -7.81 11.49 -8.59
CA ASN A 153 -6.39 11.68 -8.91
C ASN A 153 -5.65 10.33 -8.91
N GLY A 154 -5.85 9.49 -7.89
CA GLY A 154 -5.26 8.15 -7.82
C GLY A 154 -5.68 7.25 -8.97
N VAL A 155 -6.95 7.29 -9.35
CA VAL A 155 -7.48 6.59 -10.54
C VAL A 155 -6.76 7.07 -11.81
N GLN A 156 -6.64 8.39 -11.99
CA GLN A 156 -6.01 8.95 -13.18
C GLN A 156 -4.53 8.62 -13.26
N ILE A 157 -3.79 8.73 -12.15
CA ILE A 157 -2.37 8.37 -12.09
C ILE A 157 -2.16 6.94 -12.59
N VAL A 158 -2.94 5.98 -12.11
CA VAL A 158 -2.76 4.58 -12.51
C VAL A 158 -3.09 4.36 -13.98
N LYS A 159 -4.12 5.03 -14.53
CA LYS A 159 -4.44 4.95 -15.97
C LYS A 159 -3.29 5.43 -16.86
N ASP A 160 -2.51 6.41 -16.38
CA ASP A 160 -1.40 7.00 -17.14
C ASP A 160 -0.09 6.22 -16.96
N LEU A 161 0.03 5.39 -15.90
CA LEU A 161 1.21 4.59 -15.65
C LEU A 161 1.20 3.28 -16.47
N PRO A 162 2.33 2.89 -17.09
CA PRO A 162 2.42 1.63 -17.82
C PRO A 162 2.58 0.43 -16.89
N GLY A 163 2.57 -0.77 -17.48
CA GLY A 163 2.93 -2.00 -16.79
C GLY A 163 1.76 -2.69 -16.09
N ASN A 164 2.09 -3.79 -15.41
CA ASN A 164 1.11 -4.66 -14.77
C ASN A 164 1.38 -4.87 -13.26
N ALA A 165 2.26 -4.06 -12.67
CA ALA A 165 2.55 -4.07 -11.24
C ALA A 165 2.67 -2.64 -10.70
N LEU A 166 1.97 -2.37 -9.60
CA LEU A 166 1.98 -1.11 -8.87
C LEU A 166 2.49 -1.36 -7.44
N LEU A 167 3.59 -0.72 -7.07
CA LEU A 167 4.15 -0.73 -5.73
C LEU A 167 3.73 0.56 -5.03
N LEU A 168 3.22 0.46 -3.81
CA LEU A 168 2.68 1.59 -3.05
C LEU A 168 3.74 2.16 -2.11
N GLY A 169 3.98 3.46 -2.23
CA GLY A 169 4.79 4.25 -1.31
C GLY A 169 4.04 5.49 -0.85
N GLU A 170 4.49 6.09 0.22
CA GLU A 170 3.87 7.29 0.79
C GLU A 170 4.88 8.16 1.53
N MET A 171 4.54 9.43 1.71
CA MET A 171 5.27 10.37 2.54
C MET A 171 4.34 11.43 3.13
N GLY A 172 4.39 11.61 4.45
CA GLY A 172 3.62 12.66 5.11
C GLY A 172 3.86 12.68 6.61
N ILE A 173 4.43 13.78 7.12
CA ILE A 173 4.63 13.90 8.56
C ILE A 173 3.26 13.93 9.27
N GLY A 174 3.07 12.98 10.19
CA GLY A 174 1.81 12.78 10.90
C GLY A 174 0.87 11.71 10.31
N ASN A 175 1.18 11.13 9.15
CA ASN A 175 0.31 10.17 8.46
C ASN A 175 0.10 8.85 9.23
N THR A 176 1.03 8.43 10.11
CA THR A 176 0.81 7.30 11.03
C THR A 176 -0.39 7.53 11.95
N SER A 177 -0.69 8.79 12.29
CA SER A 177 -1.88 9.14 13.08
C SER A 177 -3.15 8.93 12.26
N ALA A 178 -3.16 9.35 10.99
CA ALA A 178 -4.26 9.08 10.07
C ALA A 178 -4.49 7.58 9.89
N ALA A 179 -3.43 6.80 9.64
CA ALA A 179 -3.53 5.33 9.52
C ALA A 179 -4.07 4.66 10.80
N SER A 180 -3.64 5.12 11.99
CA SER A 180 -4.17 4.62 13.28
C SER A 180 -5.65 4.93 13.45
N LEU A 181 -6.10 6.14 13.10
CA LEU A 181 -7.51 6.54 13.17
C LEU A 181 -8.39 5.75 12.17
N LEU A 182 -7.91 5.56 10.94
CA LEU A 182 -8.58 4.74 9.93
C LEU A 182 -8.73 3.29 10.41
N LEU A 183 -7.65 2.70 10.93
CA LEU A 183 -7.69 1.34 11.49
C LEU A 183 -8.67 1.24 12.63
N ALA A 184 -8.54 2.11 13.65
CA ALA A 184 -9.38 2.08 14.84
C ALA A 184 -10.87 2.19 14.48
N ARG A 185 -11.25 3.10 13.57
CA ARG A 185 -12.64 3.32 13.19
C ARG A 185 -13.19 2.17 12.33
N LEU A 186 -12.47 1.74 11.27
CA LEU A 186 -12.95 0.73 10.32
C LEU A 186 -12.92 -0.69 10.88
N ALA A 187 -12.07 -0.96 11.86
CA ALA A 187 -11.95 -2.25 12.53
C ALA A 187 -12.58 -2.28 13.93
N GLN A 188 -13.10 -1.16 14.41
CA GLN A 188 -13.69 -1.02 15.77
C GLN A 188 -12.73 -1.44 16.89
N LEU A 189 -11.46 -1.00 16.78
CA LEU A 189 -10.40 -1.28 17.75
C LEU A 189 -10.13 -0.07 18.65
N ASP A 190 -9.57 -0.32 19.85
CA ASP A 190 -9.10 0.77 20.70
C ASP A 190 -7.92 1.49 20.01
N ILE A 191 -7.98 2.81 20.02
CA ILE A 191 -6.94 3.65 19.39
C ILE A 191 -5.56 3.44 20.03
N ALA A 192 -5.50 3.08 21.32
CA ALA A 192 -4.24 2.78 21.99
C ALA A 192 -3.52 1.55 21.40
N ASP A 193 -4.27 0.57 20.89
CA ASP A 193 -3.70 -0.60 20.23
C ASP A 193 -3.24 -0.29 18.79
N CYS A 194 -3.87 0.69 18.16
CA CYS A 194 -3.56 1.13 16.82
C CYS A 194 -2.42 2.15 16.75
N THR A 195 -2.08 2.80 17.88
CA THR A 195 -1.12 3.92 17.93
C THR A 195 0.29 3.42 18.24
N GLY A 196 1.25 3.74 17.38
CA GLY A 196 2.67 3.43 17.52
C GLY A 196 3.55 4.67 17.62
N ALA A 197 4.87 4.43 17.70
CA ALA A 197 5.89 5.47 17.83
C ALA A 197 6.06 6.32 16.55
N GLY A 198 5.54 5.86 15.42
CA GLY A 198 5.72 6.56 14.14
C GLY A 198 7.20 6.79 13.84
N THR A 199 7.56 8.05 13.61
CA THR A 199 8.93 8.48 13.30
C THR A 199 9.91 8.39 14.46
N GLY A 200 9.53 7.85 15.62
CA GLY A 200 10.45 7.64 16.75
C GLY A 200 10.07 8.38 18.03
N LEU A 201 8.79 8.58 18.28
CA LEU A 201 8.29 9.11 19.56
C LEU A 201 8.65 8.17 20.71
N ASP A 202 9.03 8.74 21.85
CA ASP A 202 9.18 8.01 23.09
C ASP A 202 7.83 7.60 23.70
N THR A 203 7.85 6.82 24.79
CA THR A 203 6.65 6.28 25.42
C THR A 203 5.68 7.37 25.89
N GLU A 204 6.19 8.48 26.42
CA GLU A 204 5.37 9.59 26.91
C GLU A 204 4.71 10.33 25.75
N ALA A 205 5.45 10.59 24.67
CA ALA A 205 4.93 11.22 23.46
C ALA A 205 3.90 10.31 22.75
N VAL A 206 4.08 8.98 22.75
CA VAL A 206 3.06 8.03 22.26
C VAL A 206 1.78 8.11 23.11
N ALA A 207 1.88 8.24 24.43
CA ALA A 207 0.71 8.41 25.29
C ALA A 207 -0.02 9.73 24.98
N ARG A 208 0.70 10.85 24.83
CA ARG A 208 0.10 12.14 24.40
C ARG A 208 -0.55 12.02 23.03
N LYS A 209 0.13 11.43 22.04
CA LYS A 209 -0.44 11.15 20.71
C LYS A 209 -1.74 10.35 20.83
N THR A 210 -1.76 9.29 21.62
CA THR A 210 -2.94 8.44 21.81
C THR A 210 -4.12 9.24 22.39
N THR A 211 -3.87 10.16 23.33
CA THR A 211 -4.89 11.05 23.87
C THR A 211 -5.49 11.95 22.80
N VAL A 212 -4.64 12.60 21.99
CA VAL A 212 -5.09 13.44 20.86
C VAL A 212 -5.94 12.62 19.89
N LEU A 213 -5.48 11.41 19.49
CA LEU A 213 -6.22 10.58 18.55
C LEU A 213 -7.57 10.10 19.12
N ARG A 214 -7.66 9.85 20.42
CA ARG A 214 -8.93 9.51 21.09
C ARG A 214 -9.93 10.65 21.00
N GLU A 215 -9.50 11.88 21.26
CA GLU A 215 -10.34 13.08 21.12
C GLU A 215 -10.82 13.27 19.68
N VAL A 216 -9.94 13.04 18.68
CA VAL A 216 -10.31 13.06 17.27
C VAL A 216 -11.39 12.03 16.94
N LEU A 217 -11.27 10.80 17.41
CA LEU A 217 -12.30 9.76 17.20
C LEU A 217 -13.65 10.13 17.81
N LEU A 218 -13.63 10.70 19.04
CA LEU A 218 -14.85 11.14 19.72
C LEU A 218 -15.54 12.29 19.00
N LYS A 219 -14.78 13.17 18.37
CA LYS A 219 -15.32 14.30 17.61
C LYS A 219 -16.07 13.88 16.34
N HIS A 220 -15.61 12.81 15.69
CA HIS A 220 -16.13 12.36 14.40
C HIS A 220 -16.97 11.07 14.49
N THR A 221 -17.83 10.97 15.49
CA THR A 221 -18.71 9.79 15.70
C THR A 221 -19.67 9.54 14.53
N ASN A 222 -20.01 10.57 13.76
CA ASN A 222 -20.91 10.48 12.60
C ASN A 222 -20.24 9.90 11.35
N ALA A 223 -18.90 9.81 11.27
CA ALA A 223 -18.21 9.20 10.16
C ALA A 223 -18.30 7.66 10.26
N GLN A 224 -19.18 7.06 9.45
CA GLN A 224 -19.52 5.63 9.50
C GLN A 224 -19.19 4.89 8.21
N THR A 225 -19.43 5.50 7.06
CA THR A 225 -19.08 4.89 5.77
C THR A 225 -17.58 5.01 5.49
N PRO A 226 -16.98 4.11 4.69
CA PRO A 226 -15.55 4.16 4.38
C PRO A 226 -15.09 5.52 3.82
N LEU A 227 -15.91 6.19 3.01
CA LEU A 227 -15.59 7.51 2.45
C LEU A 227 -15.69 8.63 3.50
N GLU A 228 -16.67 8.59 4.38
CA GLU A 228 -16.76 9.54 5.50
C GLU A 228 -15.59 9.37 6.47
N VAL A 229 -15.20 8.12 6.76
CA VAL A 229 -14.06 7.79 7.61
C VAL A 229 -12.76 8.28 6.96
N LEU A 230 -12.59 8.06 5.65
CA LEU A 230 -11.43 8.56 4.92
C LEU A 230 -11.38 10.10 4.92
N ALA A 231 -12.50 10.77 4.72
CA ALA A 231 -12.58 12.24 4.73
C ALA A 231 -12.32 12.81 6.14
N ALA A 232 -12.82 12.15 7.18
CA ALA A 232 -12.65 12.63 8.56
C ALA A 232 -11.21 12.49 9.07
N PHE A 233 -10.51 11.38 8.74
CA PHE A 233 -9.27 10.98 9.38
C PHE A 233 -8.07 10.82 8.44
N GLY A 234 -8.29 10.69 7.14
CA GLY A 234 -7.24 10.37 6.17
C GLY A 234 -6.30 11.53 5.85
N GLY A 235 -5.50 11.31 4.81
CA GLY A 235 -4.64 12.30 4.17
C GLY A 235 -4.91 12.32 2.66
N PHE A 236 -4.47 13.36 1.98
CA PHE A 236 -4.62 13.44 0.52
C PHE A 236 -3.81 12.34 -0.17
N GLU A 237 -2.64 11.99 0.34
CA GLU A 237 -1.80 10.91 -0.15
C GLU A 237 -2.46 9.54 0.08
N ILE A 238 -3.07 9.31 1.26
CA ILE A 238 -3.78 8.07 1.57
C ILE A 238 -5.02 7.94 0.66
N ALA A 239 -5.80 9.01 0.49
CA ALA A 239 -6.97 9.01 -0.38
C ALA A 239 -6.59 8.79 -1.86
N THR A 240 -5.47 9.37 -2.31
CA THR A 240 -4.93 9.13 -3.66
C THR A 240 -4.50 7.67 -3.81
N LEU A 241 -3.84 7.09 -2.81
CA LEU A 241 -3.50 5.65 -2.81
C LEU A 241 -4.75 4.76 -2.83
N VAL A 242 -5.84 5.12 -2.13
CA VAL A 242 -7.12 4.38 -2.23
C VAL A 242 -7.61 4.35 -3.68
N GLY A 243 -7.63 5.50 -4.35
CA GLY A 243 -8.01 5.59 -5.76
C GLY A 243 -7.09 4.77 -6.68
N ALA A 244 -5.78 4.82 -6.42
CA ALA A 244 -4.77 4.05 -7.16
C ALA A 244 -4.97 2.54 -6.98
N VAL A 245 -5.21 2.05 -5.76
CA VAL A 245 -5.51 0.64 -5.46
C VAL A 245 -6.75 0.16 -6.19
N LEU A 246 -7.83 0.95 -6.15
CA LEU A 246 -9.09 0.60 -6.84
C LEU A 246 -8.89 0.48 -8.35
N GLN A 247 -8.18 1.42 -8.97
CA GLN A 247 -7.93 1.39 -10.41
C GLN A 247 -6.97 0.28 -10.81
N ALA A 248 -5.87 0.09 -10.07
CA ALA A 248 -4.93 -1.00 -10.33
C ALA A 248 -5.62 -2.37 -10.23
N ALA A 249 -6.53 -2.54 -9.26
CA ALA A 249 -7.32 -3.75 -9.14
C ALA A 249 -8.28 -3.96 -10.32
N ALA A 250 -8.93 -2.89 -10.80
CA ALA A 250 -9.81 -2.94 -11.98
C ALA A 250 -9.03 -3.33 -13.25
N GLU A 251 -7.78 -2.88 -13.39
CA GLU A 251 -6.89 -3.22 -14.50
C GLU A 251 -6.13 -4.55 -14.30
N ARG A 252 -6.44 -5.31 -13.25
CA ARG A 252 -5.77 -6.58 -12.92
C ARG A 252 -4.25 -6.44 -12.75
N ARG A 253 -3.77 -5.31 -12.24
CA ARG A 253 -2.36 -5.15 -11.87
C ARG A 253 -2.07 -5.85 -10.54
N VAL A 254 -0.86 -6.34 -10.39
CA VAL A 254 -0.32 -6.78 -9.09
C VAL A 254 -0.08 -5.56 -8.23
N ILE A 255 -0.64 -5.53 -7.03
CA ILE A 255 -0.52 -4.41 -6.09
C ILE A 255 0.39 -4.84 -4.95
N VAL A 256 1.60 -4.25 -4.87
CA VAL A 256 2.56 -4.54 -3.80
C VAL A 256 2.41 -3.50 -2.71
N VAL A 257 1.92 -3.96 -1.56
CA VAL A 257 1.56 -3.10 -0.43
C VAL A 257 2.73 -3.03 0.53
N ASP A 258 3.24 -1.82 0.78
CA ASP A 258 4.38 -1.58 1.66
C ASP A 258 4.06 -1.87 3.14
N GLY A 259 4.02 -0.84 3.97
CA GLY A 259 3.86 -0.94 5.42
C GLY A 259 2.49 -0.49 5.92
N PHE A 260 2.49 0.08 7.14
CA PHE A 260 1.28 0.41 7.88
C PHE A 260 0.38 1.44 7.17
N ILE A 261 0.97 2.53 6.65
CA ILE A 261 0.18 3.60 6.03
C ILE A 261 -0.38 3.13 4.67
N ALA A 262 0.43 2.51 3.82
CA ALA A 262 -0.04 1.93 2.56
C ALA A 262 -1.15 0.89 2.79
N SER A 263 -1.02 0.06 3.84
CA SER A 263 -2.06 -0.90 4.25
C SER A 263 -3.35 -0.21 4.70
N SER A 264 -3.28 0.99 5.28
CA SER A 264 -4.50 1.74 5.65
C SER A 264 -5.30 2.18 4.42
N ALA A 265 -4.62 2.55 3.33
CA ALA A 265 -5.28 2.82 2.05
C ALA A 265 -5.96 1.55 1.48
N VAL A 266 -5.28 0.41 1.56
CA VAL A 266 -5.86 -0.89 1.15
C VAL A 266 -7.04 -1.26 2.04
N LEU A 267 -7.00 -1.00 3.35
CA LEU A 267 -8.13 -1.23 4.25
C LEU A 267 -9.36 -0.44 3.82
N VAL A 268 -9.22 0.85 3.52
CA VAL A 268 -10.33 1.67 3.01
C VAL A 268 -10.83 1.13 1.68
N ALA A 269 -9.93 0.83 0.72
CA ALA A 269 -10.28 0.28 -0.58
C ALA A 269 -11.04 -1.05 -0.46
N SER A 270 -10.63 -1.93 0.47
CA SER A 270 -11.28 -3.22 0.70
C SER A 270 -12.70 -3.08 1.30
N ARG A 271 -12.97 -2.00 2.05
CA ARG A 271 -14.32 -1.70 2.54
C ARG A 271 -15.23 -1.12 1.46
N LEU A 272 -14.65 -0.53 0.42
CA LEU A 272 -15.38 -0.06 -0.77
C LEU A 272 -15.59 -1.19 -1.79
N ALA A 273 -14.58 -2.02 -2.01
CA ALA A 273 -14.59 -3.12 -2.98
C ALA A 273 -13.71 -4.28 -2.46
N PRO A 274 -14.28 -5.28 -1.78
CA PRO A 274 -13.51 -6.38 -1.18
C PRO A 274 -12.61 -7.15 -2.16
N ALA A 275 -13.00 -7.23 -3.44
CA ALA A 275 -12.23 -7.90 -4.49
C ALA A 275 -10.82 -7.30 -4.73
N VAL A 276 -10.50 -6.10 -4.24
CA VAL A 276 -9.15 -5.51 -4.36
C VAL A 276 -8.09 -6.39 -3.68
N LEU A 277 -8.45 -7.06 -2.57
CA LEU A 277 -7.52 -7.88 -1.79
C LEU A 277 -6.92 -9.05 -2.59
N GLN A 278 -7.65 -9.55 -3.58
CA GLN A 278 -7.19 -10.63 -4.44
C GLN A 278 -5.95 -10.24 -5.28
N ARG A 279 -5.71 -8.93 -5.48
CA ARG A 279 -4.58 -8.38 -6.24
C ARG A 279 -3.45 -7.88 -5.35
N CYS A 280 -3.65 -7.87 -4.02
CA CYS A 280 -2.69 -7.32 -3.08
C CYS A 280 -1.67 -8.36 -2.63
N VAL A 281 -0.39 -8.03 -2.74
CA VAL A 281 0.73 -8.76 -2.15
C VAL A 281 1.32 -7.86 -1.06
N PHE A 282 1.25 -8.29 0.18
CA PHE A 282 1.76 -7.53 1.31
C PHE A 282 3.25 -7.78 1.47
N ALA A 283 4.04 -6.71 1.30
CA ALA A 283 5.50 -6.80 1.19
C ALA A 283 6.17 -7.21 2.49
N HIS A 284 5.84 -6.54 3.58
CA HIS A 284 6.50 -6.81 4.85
C HIS A 284 5.60 -6.54 6.05
N ARG A 285 5.96 -7.13 7.20
CA ARG A 285 5.44 -6.73 8.49
C ARG A 285 6.23 -5.52 8.98
N SER A 286 5.58 -4.36 9.08
CA SER A 286 6.19 -3.18 9.67
C SER A 286 6.29 -3.30 11.18
N GLY A 287 7.35 -2.72 11.76
CA GLY A 287 7.52 -2.55 13.20
C GLY A 287 6.54 -1.57 13.86
N GLU A 288 5.65 -0.92 13.08
CA GLU A 288 4.57 -0.10 13.65
C GLU A 288 3.54 -0.96 14.39
N ARG A 289 3.18 -0.54 15.62
CA ARG A 289 2.32 -1.33 16.53
C ARG A 289 0.99 -1.74 15.89
N GLY A 290 0.32 -0.82 15.19
CA GLY A 290 -0.97 -1.08 14.55
C GLY A 290 -0.90 -2.00 13.32
N HIS A 291 0.29 -2.24 12.75
CA HIS A 291 0.37 -2.97 11.47
C HIS A 291 -0.02 -4.45 11.59
N ALA A 292 0.33 -5.12 12.69
CA ALA A 292 -0.09 -6.50 12.90
C ALA A 292 -1.62 -6.63 12.96
N LEU A 293 -2.30 -5.69 13.61
CA LEU A 293 -3.77 -5.63 13.65
C LEU A 293 -4.35 -5.31 12.26
N MET A 294 -3.71 -4.41 11.51
CA MET A 294 -4.09 -4.09 10.13
C MET A 294 -4.03 -5.32 9.22
N LEU A 295 -2.92 -6.06 9.25
CA LEU A 295 -2.74 -7.31 8.50
C LEU A 295 -3.79 -8.36 8.88
N ALA A 296 -4.12 -8.48 10.18
CA ALA A 296 -5.17 -9.39 10.64
C ALA A 296 -6.55 -9.00 10.08
N GLN A 297 -6.89 -7.70 10.06
CA GLN A 297 -8.14 -7.20 9.47
C GLN A 297 -8.24 -7.41 7.96
N LEU A 298 -7.10 -7.42 7.27
CA LEU A 298 -6.98 -7.67 5.84
C LEU A 298 -6.81 -9.15 5.51
N GLN A 299 -6.70 -10.03 6.51
CA GLN A 299 -6.37 -11.45 6.37
C GLN A 299 -5.09 -11.65 5.55
N ALA A 300 -4.13 -10.76 5.74
CA ALA A 300 -2.93 -10.64 4.94
C ALA A 300 -1.74 -11.36 5.58
N ARG A 301 -0.95 -12.05 4.75
CA ARG A 301 0.31 -12.68 5.16
C ARG A 301 1.47 -11.96 4.45
N PRO A 302 2.30 -11.20 5.18
CA PRO A 302 3.42 -10.47 4.59
C PRO A 302 4.54 -11.43 4.16
N LEU A 303 5.31 -11.00 3.12
CA LEU A 303 6.45 -11.78 2.60
C LEU A 303 7.69 -11.68 3.48
N LEU A 304 7.93 -10.49 4.06
CA LEU A 304 9.14 -10.19 4.84
C LEU A 304 8.80 -9.76 6.27
N ASP A 305 9.67 -10.10 7.22
CA ASP A 305 9.66 -9.58 8.59
C ASP A 305 11.12 -9.20 8.98
N LEU A 306 11.51 -7.97 8.63
CA LEU A 306 12.86 -7.44 8.82
C LEU A 306 12.91 -6.31 9.86
N GLY A 307 11.82 -6.09 10.61
CA GLY A 307 11.72 -4.99 11.57
C GLY A 307 11.68 -3.59 10.94
N LEU A 308 11.38 -3.48 9.65
CA LEU A 308 11.31 -2.20 8.93
C LEU A 308 10.14 -1.34 9.46
N ARG A 309 10.37 -0.01 9.55
CA ARG A 309 9.35 0.98 9.91
C ARG A 309 9.57 2.33 9.23
N LEU A 310 10.24 2.34 8.08
CA LEU A 310 10.59 3.55 7.35
C LEU A 310 9.40 4.09 6.52
N GLY A 311 8.65 3.21 5.85
CA GLY A 311 7.65 3.60 4.86
C GLY A 311 8.28 3.86 3.48
N GLU A 312 7.80 4.86 2.79
CA GLU A 312 8.25 5.35 1.48
C GLU A 312 8.00 4.37 0.31
N GLY A 313 7.58 3.11 0.58
CA GLY A 313 7.57 2.01 -0.38
C GLY A 313 8.82 1.14 -0.32
N SER A 314 9.68 1.36 0.70
CA SER A 314 10.97 0.65 0.82
C SER A 314 10.81 -0.85 1.00
N GLY A 315 9.83 -1.30 1.79
CA GLY A 315 9.53 -2.71 1.98
C GLY A 315 8.95 -3.34 0.71
N ALA A 316 8.12 -2.60 -0.04
CA ALA A 316 7.60 -3.05 -1.32
C ALA A 316 8.73 -3.26 -2.35
N ALA A 317 9.69 -2.33 -2.41
CA ALA A 317 10.85 -2.47 -3.29
C ALA A 317 11.74 -3.66 -2.89
N LEU A 318 11.94 -3.90 -1.57
CA LEU A 318 12.70 -5.06 -1.07
C LEU A 318 12.01 -6.40 -1.35
N ALA A 319 10.68 -6.45 -1.33
CA ALA A 319 9.93 -7.68 -1.61
C ALA A 319 9.85 -7.98 -3.12
N TRP A 320 10.06 -7.00 -3.98
CA TRP A 320 9.92 -7.14 -5.44
C TRP A 320 10.67 -8.34 -6.05
N PRO A 321 11.94 -8.62 -5.70
CA PRO A 321 12.66 -9.78 -6.22
C PRO A 321 11.98 -11.12 -5.92
N LEU A 322 11.21 -11.23 -4.83
CA LEU A 322 10.48 -12.46 -4.49
C LEU A 322 9.32 -12.67 -5.47
N LEU A 323 8.63 -11.61 -5.89
CA LEU A 323 7.57 -11.69 -6.90
C LEU A 323 8.15 -12.13 -8.25
N VAL A 324 9.28 -11.53 -8.64
CA VAL A 324 10.01 -11.93 -9.87
C VAL A 324 10.42 -13.40 -9.78
N SER A 325 11.00 -13.83 -8.65
CA SER A 325 11.41 -15.22 -8.43
C SER A 325 10.24 -16.19 -8.50
N ALA A 326 9.07 -15.84 -7.95
CA ALA A 326 7.87 -16.67 -8.01
C ALA A 326 7.39 -16.88 -9.46
N CYS A 327 7.36 -15.81 -10.26
CA CYS A 327 7.04 -15.90 -11.69
C CYS A 327 8.07 -16.72 -12.47
N THR A 328 9.36 -16.49 -12.23
CA THR A 328 10.46 -17.19 -12.91
C THR A 328 10.45 -18.68 -12.56
N MET A 329 10.29 -19.02 -11.27
CA MET A 329 10.17 -20.41 -10.82
C MET A 329 9.02 -21.12 -11.55
N LEU A 330 7.85 -20.48 -11.63
CA LEU A 330 6.69 -21.08 -12.30
C LEU A 330 6.91 -21.27 -13.80
N ARG A 331 7.62 -20.36 -14.49
CA ARG A 331 7.91 -20.44 -15.91
C ARG A 331 9.04 -21.43 -16.25
N GLU A 332 10.15 -21.37 -15.52
CA GLU A 332 11.44 -21.89 -15.97
C GLU A 332 11.90 -23.14 -15.21
N MET A 333 11.43 -23.38 -13.99
CA MET A 333 11.79 -24.60 -13.26
C MET A 333 11.24 -25.82 -13.99
N ALA A 334 12.06 -26.84 -14.18
CA ALA A 334 11.68 -28.09 -14.84
C ALA A 334 10.62 -28.87 -14.04
N SER A 335 9.78 -29.62 -14.74
CA SER A 335 8.92 -30.64 -14.14
C SER A 335 9.68 -31.98 -13.99
N PHE A 336 9.15 -32.88 -13.16
CA PHE A 336 9.69 -34.24 -13.05
C PHE A 336 9.80 -34.91 -14.43
N GLU A 337 8.72 -34.81 -15.23
CA GLU A 337 8.66 -35.34 -16.58
C GLU A 337 9.75 -34.72 -17.48
N SER A 338 9.81 -33.37 -17.57
CA SER A 338 10.73 -32.68 -18.48
C SER A 338 12.21 -32.83 -18.10
N ALA A 339 12.51 -33.09 -16.84
CA ALA A 339 13.87 -33.33 -16.34
C ALA A 339 14.25 -34.83 -16.29
N GLY A 340 13.32 -35.76 -16.55
CA GLY A 340 13.55 -37.20 -16.40
C GLY A 340 13.87 -37.62 -14.96
N VAL A 341 13.37 -36.86 -13.98
CA VAL A 341 13.56 -37.15 -12.54
C VAL A 341 12.41 -38.00 -12.04
N SER A 342 12.73 -39.08 -11.31
CA SER A 342 11.72 -39.97 -10.74
C SER A 342 10.86 -39.23 -9.70
N GLU A 343 9.56 -39.42 -9.77
CA GLU A 343 8.61 -38.97 -8.74
C GLU A 343 8.70 -39.83 -7.48
N LYS A 344 8.16 -39.29 -6.37
CA LYS A 344 8.06 -40.03 -5.13
C LYS A 344 7.21 -41.28 -5.33
N SER A 345 7.73 -42.44 -4.94
CA SER A 345 6.94 -43.70 -4.89
C SER A 345 5.70 -43.51 -3.99
N ALA A 346 4.58 -44.00 -4.42
CA ALA A 346 3.31 -43.92 -3.69
C ALA A 346 3.35 -44.66 -2.37
#